data_6291735a12d5822af324878e12c82082
#
_entry.id   6291735a12d5822af324878e12c82082
#
_cell.length_a   1.000
_cell.length_b   1.000
_cell.length_c   1.000
_cell.angle_alpha   90.00
_cell.angle_beta   90.00
_cell.angle_gamma   90.00
#
_symmetry.space_group_name_H-M   'P 1'
#
loop_
_entity.id
_entity.type
_entity.pdbx_description
1 polymer ?
#
loop_
_entity_poly.entity_id
_entity_poly.type
_entity_poly.pdbx_seq_one_letter_code
_entity_poly.pdbx_strand_id
1 'polypeptide(L)'
;MRLLGKALTFDDVLLVPAFSQVLPKDTSLATKFSRNITLNLPLVSAAMDTVTEARLAIAIAQEGGIGIVHKNLTAQEQAAQVARVKRYESGVLRDPVVITPTHSVRQVMALSDQLGISGFPVVDAGKVVGIVTGRDLRFESRYDVPVSEIMTPRDKLITVPDGTTLAEAKALLNKYKLERLLVINGDWELKGLITVKDITKQTSFPNAARDANGRLRVGAAVGVGEGTEERVEALVKAGVDAIVVDTAHGHSKGVIERVRWVKQNYPHIDVIGDNIATGAAALALVEAGADAVKVGIGPGSICTTRIVAGVGVPQIMAVDSVAIALKGTGVPLISDGGVRYSGDIAKAIAAGASTVMMGSMFAGTEEAPGEIVLYQGRSYKSYRGMGSIGAMQQGSADRYFQESTTGNPNTDKLVPEGIEGRVPYKGSIVSIVYQMAGGVRASMGYCGCATIQEMQDQAEFVEITSAGIRESHVHDVQITKEAPNYRAE
;
A
#
# COMPACT_ATOMS: atom_id res chain seq x y z
N MET A 1 19.48 6.29 37.82
CA MET A 1 18.46 6.13 36.74
C MET A 1 18.81 7.11 35.62
N ARG A 2 18.76 6.67 34.36
CA ARG A 2 18.97 7.54 33.19
C ARG A 2 17.60 7.92 32.61
N LEU A 3 17.10 9.11 32.92
CA LEU A 3 15.83 9.61 32.39
C LEU A 3 16.10 10.56 31.24
N LEU A 4 15.52 10.29 30.05
CA LEU A 4 15.68 11.11 28.85
C LEU A 4 14.71 12.31 28.80
N GLY A 5 13.75 12.38 29.72
CA GLY A 5 12.79 13.46 29.80
C GLY A 5 11.33 13.01 29.63
N LYS A 6 10.46 13.98 29.39
CA LYS A 6 9.03 13.77 29.14
C LYS A 6 8.82 13.39 27.67
N ALA A 7 7.94 12.42 27.41
CA ALA A 7 7.62 11.97 26.08
C ALA A 7 6.12 12.17 25.79
N LEU A 8 5.81 12.71 24.61
CA LEU A 8 4.46 13.12 24.21
C LEU A 8 3.92 12.20 23.10
N THR A 9 2.60 11.96 23.14
CA THR A 9 1.85 11.30 22.08
C THR A 9 0.82 12.24 21.45
N PHE A 10 -0.03 11.76 20.55
CA PHE A 10 -0.99 12.59 19.81
C PHE A 10 -1.97 13.35 20.73
N ASP A 11 -2.38 12.73 21.83
CA ASP A 11 -3.33 13.33 22.77
C ASP A 11 -2.72 14.38 23.71
N ASP A 12 -1.39 14.47 23.75
CA ASP A 12 -0.68 15.42 24.60
C ASP A 12 -0.46 16.78 23.93
N VAL A 13 -0.74 16.90 22.62
CA VAL A 13 -0.44 18.10 21.85
C VAL A 13 -1.57 18.51 20.92
N LEU A 14 -1.64 19.81 20.61
CA LEU A 14 -2.43 20.37 19.51
C LEU A 14 -1.54 21.22 18.62
N LEU A 15 -1.91 21.35 17.34
CA LEU A 15 -1.29 22.29 16.41
C LEU A 15 -1.83 23.70 16.68
N VAL A 16 -0.94 24.69 16.68
CA VAL A 16 -1.29 26.09 16.87
C VAL A 16 -1.76 26.67 15.54
N PRO A 17 -2.94 27.31 15.48
CA PRO A 17 -3.37 28.02 14.28
C PRO A 17 -2.44 29.19 13.96
N ALA A 18 -2.13 29.37 12.67
CA ALA A 18 -1.26 30.43 12.18
C ALA A 18 -1.99 31.31 11.16
N PHE A 19 -1.39 32.45 10.81
CA PHE A 19 -1.91 33.26 9.71
C PHE A 19 -1.91 32.45 8.41
N SER A 20 -3.04 32.40 7.73
CA SER A 20 -3.22 31.60 6.53
C SER A 20 -3.81 32.37 5.36
N GLN A 21 -3.22 32.18 4.21
CA GLN A 21 -3.76 32.56 2.90
C GLN A 21 -4.07 31.30 2.04
N VAL A 22 -3.96 30.11 2.64
CA VAL A 22 -4.12 28.83 1.98
C VAL A 22 -5.49 28.25 2.28
N LEU A 23 -6.26 27.94 1.24
CA LEU A 23 -7.52 27.20 1.41
C LEU A 23 -7.25 25.70 1.37
N PRO A 24 -8.00 24.89 2.11
CA PRO A 24 -7.83 23.41 2.12
C PRO A 24 -7.79 22.78 0.74
N LYS A 25 -8.59 23.27 -0.21
CA LYS A 25 -8.63 22.77 -1.60
C LYS A 25 -7.36 23.04 -2.41
N ASP A 26 -6.59 24.06 -2.01
CA ASP A 26 -5.39 24.52 -2.73
C ASP A 26 -4.10 23.87 -2.17
N THR A 27 -4.22 23.04 -1.11
CA THR A 27 -3.09 22.36 -0.50
C THR A 27 -2.63 21.14 -1.32
N SER A 28 -1.32 20.90 -1.36
CA SER A 28 -0.73 19.69 -1.94
C SER A 28 -0.39 18.68 -0.85
N LEU A 29 -0.93 17.45 -0.98
CA LEU A 29 -0.58 16.32 -0.10
C LEU A 29 0.53 15.45 -0.67
N ALA A 30 1.14 15.85 -1.79
CA ALA A 30 2.27 15.13 -2.39
C ALA A 30 3.46 15.11 -1.43
N THR A 31 4.07 13.93 -1.27
CA THR A 31 5.13 13.70 -0.28
C THR A 31 6.05 12.55 -0.68
N LYS A 32 7.19 12.43 -0.01
CA LYS A 32 8.12 11.31 -0.16
C LYS A 32 7.72 10.13 0.73
N PHE A 33 7.54 8.96 0.12
CA PHE A 33 7.43 7.69 0.84
C PHE A 33 8.81 7.11 1.15
N SER A 34 9.69 7.20 0.19
CA SER A 34 11.10 6.82 0.28
C SER A 34 11.94 7.77 -0.57
N ARG A 35 13.24 7.61 -0.58
CA ARG A 35 14.18 8.47 -1.31
C ARG A 35 13.77 8.68 -2.78
N ASN A 36 13.28 7.61 -3.44
CA ASN A 36 12.97 7.61 -4.87
C ASN A 36 11.46 7.54 -5.18
N ILE A 37 10.62 7.25 -4.19
CA ILE A 37 9.17 7.12 -4.38
C ILE A 37 8.44 8.32 -3.80
N THR A 38 7.69 9.00 -4.65
CA THR A 38 6.76 10.07 -4.27
C THR A 38 5.33 9.53 -4.34
N LEU A 39 4.51 9.89 -3.36
CA LEU A 39 3.07 9.63 -3.31
C LEU A 39 2.30 10.93 -3.44
N ASN A 40 1.05 10.85 -3.89
CA ASN A 40 0.14 11.98 -3.98
C ASN A 40 -0.69 12.19 -2.70
N LEU A 41 -0.73 11.16 -1.82
CA LEU A 41 -1.29 11.20 -0.48
C LEU A 41 -0.30 10.61 0.53
N PRO A 42 -0.18 11.17 1.75
CA PRO A 42 0.74 10.70 2.77
C PRO A 42 0.24 9.46 3.53
N LEU A 43 -0.51 8.57 2.86
CA LEU A 43 -1.20 7.45 3.49
C LEU A 43 -0.60 6.11 3.05
N VAL A 44 -0.27 5.26 4.02
CA VAL A 44 0.30 3.93 3.82
C VAL A 44 -0.55 2.90 4.57
N SER A 45 -0.90 1.78 3.94
CA SER A 45 -1.57 0.69 4.66
C SER A 45 -0.58 -0.33 5.21
N ALA A 46 -0.84 -0.75 6.46
CA ALA A 46 0.09 -1.57 7.24
C ALA A 46 0.23 -3.00 6.71
N ALA A 47 1.44 -3.55 6.84
CA ALA A 47 1.79 -4.91 6.44
C ALA A 47 1.24 -5.95 7.44
N MET A 48 -0.08 -6.05 7.53
CA MET A 48 -0.76 -6.94 8.47
C MET A 48 -1.73 -7.85 7.71
N ASP A 49 -1.83 -9.11 8.13
CA ASP A 49 -2.64 -10.14 7.46
C ASP A 49 -4.16 -9.91 7.52
N THR A 50 -4.60 -8.97 8.34
CA THR A 50 -5.99 -8.48 8.40
C THR A 50 -6.16 -7.08 7.80
N VAL A 51 -5.14 -6.54 7.11
CA VAL A 51 -5.18 -5.19 6.55
C VAL A 51 -4.86 -5.16 5.06
N THR A 52 -3.64 -5.59 4.64
CA THR A 52 -3.16 -5.32 3.29
C THR A 52 -2.84 -6.56 2.48
N GLU A 53 -3.70 -6.86 1.53
CA GLU A 53 -3.46 -7.70 0.38
C GLU A 53 -3.70 -6.91 -0.92
N ALA A 54 -3.65 -7.57 -2.09
CA ALA A 54 -3.73 -6.90 -3.38
C ALA A 54 -4.97 -6.00 -3.53
N ARG A 55 -6.14 -6.40 -3.01
CA ARG A 55 -7.39 -5.62 -3.15
C ARG A 55 -7.27 -4.26 -2.47
N LEU A 56 -6.80 -4.22 -1.23
CA LEU A 56 -6.60 -2.96 -0.51
C LEU A 56 -5.40 -2.18 -1.06
N ALA A 57 -4.30 -2.86 -1.43
CA ALA A 57 -3.14 -2.20 -2.01
C ALA A 57 -3.48 -1.49 -3.35
N ILE A 58 -4.36 -2.08 -4.17
CA ILE A 58 -4.88 -1.45 -5.38
C ILE A 58 -5.68 -0.20 -5.03
N ALA A 59 -6.65 -0.32 -4.13
CA ALA A 59 -7.55 0.78 -3.81
C ALA A 59 -6.81 1.99 -3.20
N ILE A 60 -5.88 1.76 -2.26
CA ILE A 60 -5.10 2.86 -1.68
C ILE A 60 -4.13 3.49 -2.70
N ALA A 61 -3.56 2.70 -3.62
CA ALA A 61 -2.70 3.22 -4.67
C ALA A 61 -3.48 4.05 -5.70
N GLN A 62 -4.72 3.70 -6.02
CA GLN A 62 -5.63 4.48 -6.86
C GLN A 62 -5.93 5.86 -6.26
N GLU A 63 -6.06 5.93 -4.94
CA GLU A 63 -6.27 7.21 -4.23
C GLU A 63 -4.99 8.04 -4.08
N GLY A 64 -3.81 7.47 -4.33
CA GLY A 64 -2.52 8.19 -4.30
C GLY A 64 -1.61 7.82 -3.14
N GLY A 65 -1.98 6.86 -2.30
CA GLY A 65 -1.16 6.26 -1.26
C GLY A 65 -0.40 5.01 -1.74
N ILE A 66 0.02 4.15 -0.80
CA ILE A 66 0.68 2.87 -1.09
C ILE A 66 0.30 1.80 -0.07
N GLY A 67 0.09 0.57 -0.54
CA GLY A 67 -0.13 -0.59 0.31
C GLY A 67 1.13 -1.43 0.47
N ILE A 68 1.34 -1.94 1.69
CA ILE A 68 2.44 -2.87 1.98
C ILE A 68 1.86 -4.25 2.22
N VAL A 69 2.11 -5.18 1.29
CA VAL A 69 1.61 -6.56 1.39
C VAL A 69 2.34 -7.30 2.52
N HIS A 70 1.58 -7.95 3.40
CA HIS A 70 2.12 -8.67 4.55
C HIS A 70 2.88 -9.96 4.16
N LYS A 71 3.72 -10.47 5.07
CA LYS A 71 4.55 -11.65 4.84
C LYS A 71 3.98 -12.97 5.38
N ASN A 72 2.81 -12.95 6.05
CA ASN A 72 2.09 -14.17 6.50
C ASN A 72 1.46 -14.92 5.30
N LEU A 73 2.27 -15.20 4.32
CA LEU A 73 2.00 -15.88 3.04
C LEU A 73 3.30 -16.60 2.64
N THR A 74 3.20 -17.61 1.81
CA THR A 74 4.40 -18.13 1.12
C THR A 74 5.03 -17.05 0.25
N ALA A 75 6.30 -17.19 -0.11
CA ALA A 75 6.98 -16.23 -0.99
C ALA A 75 6.25 -16.08 -2.35
N GLN A 76 5.74 -17.19 -2.89
CA GLN A 76 5.01 -17.24 -4.15
C GLN A 76 3.63 -16.57 -4.05
N GLU A 77 2.88 -16.81 -2.98
CA GLU A 77 1.58 -16.18 -2.76
C GLU A 77 1.73 -14.66 -2.57
N GLN A 78 2.70 -14.21 -1.78
CA GLN A 78 2.98 -12.78 -1.59
C GLN A 78 3.40 -12.12 -2.92
N ALA A 79 4.27 -12.76 -3.71
CA ALA A 79 4.65 -12.30 -5.03
C ALA A 79 3.46 -12.26 -6.00
N ALA A 80 2.52 -13.21 -5.91
CA ALA A 80 1.28 -13.19 -6.69
C ALA A 80 0.37 -12.01 -6.32
N GLN A 81 0.28 -11.63 -5.03
CA GLN A 81 -0.42 -10.42 -4.58
C GLN A 81 0.21 -9.17 -5.22
N VAL A 82 1.54 -9.02 -5.14
CA VAL A 82 2.28 -7.91 -5.77
C VAL A 82 2.04 -7.87 -7.28
N ALA A 83 2.19 -9.00 -7.97
CA ALA A 83 1.96 -9.10 -9.41
C ALA A 83 0.51 -8.72 -9.80
N ARG A 84 -0.47 -9.03 -8.94
CA ARG A 84 -1.88 -8.64 -9.15
C ARG A 84 -2.04 -7.11 -9.10
N VAL A 85 -1.39 -6.42 -8.16
CA VAL A 85 -1.39 -4.95 -8.10
C VAL A 85 -0.73 -4.36 -9.34
N LYS A 86 0.44 -4.86 -9.72
CA LYS A 86 1.20 -4.35 -10.87
C LYS A 86 0.48 -4.53 -12.20
N ARG A 87 -0.36 -5.57 -12.33
CA ARG A 87 -1.16 -5.83 -13.55
C ARG A 87 -2.48 -5.08 -13.59
N TYR A 88 -2.96 -4.57 -12.46
CA TYR A 88 -4.33 -4.05 -12.34
C TYR A 88 -4.64 -2.85 -13.25
N GLU A 89 -3.68 -1.95 -13.48
CA GLU A 89 -3.86 -0.74 -14.30
C GLU A 89 -2.60 -0.41 -15.12
N SER A 90 -2.07 -1.40 -15.79
CA SER A 90 -0.79 -1.24 -16.50
C SER A 90 -0.91 -0.46 -17.82
N GLY A 91 -1.93 0.32 -18.08
CA GLY A 91 -2.10 1.10 -19.33
C GLY A 91 -1.79 0.31 -20.62
N VAL A 92 -0.67 -0.43 -20.60
CA VAL A 92 -0.26 -1.46 -21.55
C VAL A 92 -0.09 -2.76 -20.78
N LEU A 93 -0.98 -3.72 -20.97
CA LEU A 93 -0.82 -5.08 -20.43
C LEU A 93 0.32 -5.78 -21.19
N ARG A 94 1.52 -5.84 -20.57
CA ARG A 94 2.73 -6.34 -21.25
C ARG A 94 2.77 -7.86 -21.48
N ASP A 95 2.03 -8.63 -20.68
CA ASP A 95 1.90 -10.09 -20.83
C ASP A 95 0.41 -10.46 -20.92
N PRO A 96 -0.29 -10.15 -22.02
CA PRO A 96 -1.66 -10.56 -22.21
C PRO A 96 -1.75 -12.07 -22.38
N VAL A 97 -2.86 -12.66 -21.93
CA VAL A 97 -3.14 -14.07 -22.20
C VAL A 97 -3.32 -14.24 -23.71
N VAL A 98 -2.51 -15.09 -24.31
CA VAL A 98 -2.52 -15.38 -25.74
C VAL A 98 -3.13 -16.76 -26.02
N ILE A 99 -3.66 -16.93 -27.21
CA ILE A 99 -4.15 -18.21 -27.73
C ILE A 99 -3.46 -18.52 -29.06
N THR A 100 -3.49 -19.79 -29.47
CA THR A 100 -3.01 -20.19 -30.82
C THR A 100 -4.16 -20.26 -31.82
N PRO A 101 -3.90 -20.17 -33.12
CA PRO A 101 -4.92 -20.27 -34.16
C PRO A 101 -5.74 -21.59 -34.13
N THR A 102 -5.18 -22.62 -33.52
CA THR A 102 -5.76 -23.99 -33.45
C THR A 102 -6.68 -24.18 -32.24
N HIS A 103 -6.73 -23.24 -31.29
CA HIS A 103 -7.68 -23.31 -30.17
C HIS A 103 -9.11 -23.34 -30.73
N SER A 104 -9.97 -24.22 -30.18
CA SER A 104 -11.40 -24.20 -30.54
C SER A 104 -12.13 -23.03 -29.88
N VAL A 105 -13.20 -22.58 -30.51
CA VAL A 105 -14.09 -21.55 -29.94
C VAL A 105 -14.52 -21.93 -28.52
N ARG A 106 -14.88 -23.19 -28.27
CA ARG A 106 -15.24 -23.73 -26.95
C ARG A 106 -14.15 -23.52 -25.90
N GLN A 107 -12.89 -23.81 -26.25
CA GLN A 107 -11.76 -23.61 -25.34
C GLN A 107 -11.56 -22.15 -25.00
N VAL A 108 -11.69 -21.25 -25.98
CA VAL A 108 -11.53 -19.81 -25.75
C VAL A 108 -12.68 -19.22 -24.94
N MET A 109 -13.92 -19.71 -25.12
CA MET A 109 -15.05 -19.31 -24.27
C MET A 109 -14.85 -19.75 -22.82
N ALA A 110 -14.43 -20.99 -22.59
CA ALA A 110 -14.12 -21.50 -21.25
C ALA A 110 -13.00 -20.68 -20.59
N LEU A 111 -11.95 -20.34 -21.34
CA LEU A 111 -10.86 -19.49 -20.87
C LEU A 111 -11.33 -18.05 -20.55
N SER A 112 -12.25 -17.52 -21.38
CA SER A 112 -12.89 -16.22 -21.16
C SER A 112 -13.67 -16.18 -19.85
N ASP A 113 -14.46 -17.20 -19.57
CA ASP A 113 -15.29 -17.32 -18.36
C ASP A 113 -14.40 -17.50 -17.11
N GLN A 114 -13.38 -18.38 -17.21
CA GLN A 114 -12.47 -18.65 -16.11
C GLN A 114 -11.65 -17.41 -15.71
N LEU A 115 -11.19 -16.62 -16.67
CA LEU A 115 -10.29 -15.49 -16.44
C LEU A 115 -11.00 -14.13 -16.39
N GLY A 116 -12.28 -14.07 -16.77
CA GLY A 116 -13.04 -12.80 -16.89
C GLY A 116 -12.50 -11.87 -17.99
N ILE A 117 -11.89 -12.45 -19.05
CA ILE A 117 -11.25 -11.73 -20.16
C ILE A 117 -12.09 -11.92 -21.43
N SER A 118 -12.34 -10.85 -22.17
CA SER A 118 -13.15 -10.87 -23.39
C SER A 118 -12.38 -10.56 -24.67
N GLY A 119 -11.07 -10.81 -24.68
CA GLY A 119 -10.25 -10.60 -25.89
C GLY A 119 -8.85 -11.14 -25.76
N PHE A 120 -8.46 -11.94 -26.76
CA PHE A 120 -7.24 -12.70 -26.76
C PHE A 120 -6.45 -12.43 -28.05
N PRO A 121 -5.19 -11.95 -27.95
CA PRO A 121 -4.28 -11.98 -29.08
C PRO A 121 -4.06 -13.41 -29.54
N VAL A 122 -4.11 -13.62 -30.84
CA VAL A 122 -3.80 -14.93 -31.48
C VAL A 122 -2.37 -14.89 -31.95
N VAL A 123 -1.55 -15.80 -31.41
CA VAL A 123 -0.10 -15.85 -31.69
C VAL A 123 0.26 -17.22 -32.27
N ASP A 124 1.02 -17.21 -33.35
CA ASP A 124 1.59 -18.39 -33.98
C ASP A 124 3.08 -18.20 -34.17
N ALA A 125 3.89 -19.21 -33.80
CA ALA A 125 5.34 -19.15 -33.87
C ALA A 125 5.94 -17.82 -33.30
N GLY A 126 5.38 -17.31 -32.20
CA GLY A 126 5.83 -16.08 -31.52
C GLY A 126 5.36 -14.77 -32.18
N LYS A 127 4.59 -14.82 -33.26
CA LYS A 127 4.10 -13.67 -34.01
C LYS A 127 2.59 -13.52 -33.91
N VAL A 128 2.11 -12.29 -33.84
CA VAL A 128 0.68 -12.00 -33.86
C VAL A 128 0.11 -12.30 -35.24
N VAL A 129 -0.90 -13.15 -35.29
CA VAL A 129 -1.63 -13.53 -36.53
C VAL A 129 -3.08 -13.05 -36.51
N GLY A 130 -3.62 -12.65 -35.36
CA GLY A 130 -4.99 -12.15 -35.25
C GLY A 130 -5.35 -11.74 -33.83
N ILE A 131 -6.63 -11.42 -33.63
CA ILE A 131 -7.25 -11.21 -32.34
C ILE A 131 -8.65 -11.82 -32.33
N VAL A 132 -9.03 -12.46 -31.21
CA VAL A 132 -10.40 -12.90 -30.93
C VAL A 132 -10.96 -12.02 -29.83
N THR A 133 -12.16 -11.48 -30.00
CA THR A 133 -12.81 -10.59 -29.04
C THR A 133 -14.17 -11.15 -28.63
N GLY A 134 -14.75 -10.60 -27.55
CA GLY A 134 -16.12 -10.97 -27.15
C GLY A 134 -17.18 -10.70 -28.22
N ARG A 135 -16.91 -9.83 -29.20
CA ARG A 135 -17.78 -9.59 -30.35
C ARG A 135 -17.78 -10.81 -31.29
N ASP A 136 -16.60 -11.41 -31.51
CA ASP A 136 -16.45 -12.58 -32.38
C ASP A 136 -17.06 -13.84 -31.75
N LEU A 137 -17.01 -13.95 -30.41
CA LEU A 137 -17.53 -15.10 -29.66
C LEU A 137 -19.04 -15.02 -29.37
N ARG A 138 -19.62 -13.82 -29.26
CA ARG A 138 -20.97 -13.59 -28.72
C ARG A 138 -22.09 -14.34 -29.43
N PHE A 139 -21.99 -14.47 -30.72
CA PHE A 139 -23.04 -15.09 -31.57
C PHE A 139 -22.49 -16.29 -32.35
N GLU A 140 -21.28 -16.74 -32.06
CA GLU A 140 -20.72 -17.92 -32.73
C GLU A 140 -21.32 -19.20 -32.14
N SER A 141 -21.89 -20.02 -33.03
CA SER A 141 -22.52 -21.28 -32.69
C SER A 141 -21.68 -22.51 -33.04
N ARG A 142 -20.60 -22.35 -33.80
CA ARG A 142 -19.69 -23.42 -34.20
C ARG A 142 -18.58 -23.57 -33.16
N TYR A 143 -18.89 -24.22 -32.04
CA TYR A 143 -17.99 -24.28 -30.89
C TYR A 143 -16.69 -25.10 -31.11
N ASP A 144 -16.69 -26.00 -32.05
CA ASP A 144 -15.57 -26.93 -32.28
C ASP A 144 -14.65 -26.51 -33.44
N VAL A 145 -14.96 -25.39 -34.13
CA VAL A 145 -14.06 -24.84 -35.14
C VAL A 145 -12.87 -24.11 -34.52
N PRO A 146 -11.72 -24.06 -35.19
CA PRO A 146 -10.55 -23.33 -34.73
C PRO A 146 -10.82 -21.80 -34.79
N VAL A 147 -10.24 -21.05 -33.86
CA VAL A 147 -10.43 -19.59 -33.82
C VAL A 147 -9.85 -18.85 -35.04
N SER A 148 -8.97 -19.48 -35.78
CA SER A 148 -8.49 -18.95 -37.06
C SER A 148 -9.59 -18.65 -38.07
N GLU A 149 -10.76 -19.31 -37.94
CA GLU A 149 -11.90 -19.06 -38.84
C GLU A 149 -12.73 -17.84 -38.43
N ILE A 150 -12.67 -17.43 -37.14
CA ILE A 150 -13.53 -16.36 -36.61
C ILE A 150 -12.75 -15.13 -36.16
N MET A 151 -11.44 -15.23 -35.97
CA MET A 151 -10.59 -14.14 -35.54
C MET A 151 -10.54 -12.98 -36.54
N THR A 152 -10.28 -11.78 -36.06
CA THR A 152 -9.85 -10.69 -36.93
C THR A 152 -8.39 -10.97 -37.35
N PRO A 153 -8.13 -11.23 -38.65
CA PRO A 153 -6.81 -11.61 -39.12
C PRO A 153 -5.82 -10.44 -39.18
N ARG A 154 -4.53 -10.76 -39.28
CA ARG A 154 -3.41 -9.82 -39.21
C ARG A 154 -3.54 -8.60 -40.14
N ASP A 155 -3.98 -8.81 -41.37
CA ASP A 155 -4.14 -7.76 -42.40
C ASP A 155 -5.20 -6.71 -42.05
N LYS A 156 -6.12 -7.04 -41.13
CA LYS A 156 -7.19 -6.16 -40.64
C LYS A 156 -6.93 -5.59 -39.24
N LEU A 157 -5.79 -5.95 -38.63
CA LEU A 157 -5.45 -5.45 -37.29
C LEU A 157 -5.01 -3.98 -37.32
N ILE A 158 -5.53 -3.21 -36.39
CA ILE A 158 -4.97 -1.90 -36.04
C ILE A 158 -4.06 -2.14 -34.82
N THR A 159 -2.78 -1.87 -35.01
CA THR A 159 -1.74 -2.10 -34.00
C THR A 159 -0.97 -0.82 -33.73
N VAL A 160 -0.23 -0.78 -32.64
CA VAL A 160 0.66 0.34 -32.26
C VAL A 160 2.05 -0.19 -31.91
N PRO A 161 3.11 0.60 -32.15
CA PRO A 161 4.45 0.25 -31.70
C PRO A 161 4.59 0.33 -30.18
N ASP A 162 5.58 -0.39 -29.61
CA ASP A 162 5.96 -0.22 -28.21
C ASP A 162 6.43 1.24 -27.95
N GLY A 163 6.01 1.82 -26.83
CA GLY A 163 6.24 3.23 -26.50
C GLY A 163 5.14 4.20 -26.98
N THR A 164 4.08 3.72 -27.65
CA THR A 164 2.91 4.55 -27.97
C THR A 164 2.29 5.12 -26.70
N THR A 165 2.03 6.41 -26.67
CA THR A 165 1.39 7.10 -25.55
C THR A 165 -0.10 6.70 -25.45
N LEU A 166 -0.65 6.76 -24.23
CA LEU A 166 -2.07 6.47 -24.03
C LEU A 166 -3.00 7.49 -24.73
N ALA A 167 -2.54 8.73 -24.95
CA ALA A 167 -3.27 9.72 -25.70
C ALA A 167 -3.41 9.32 -27.19
N GLU A 168 -2.33 8.86 -27.80
CA GLU A 168 -2.33 8.34 -29.19
C GLU A 168 -3.18 7.07 -29.28
N ALA A 169 -3.03 6.14 -28.33
CA ALA A 169 -3.84 4.92 -28.28
C ALA A 169 -5.33 5.26 -28.17
N LYS A 170 -5.72 6.22 -27.29
CA LYS A 170 -7.10 6.69 -27.14
C LYS A 170 -7.66 7.26 -28.46
N ALA A 171 -6.86 8.04 -29.18
CA ALA A 171 -7.26 8.60 -30.47
C ALA A 171 -7.55 7.50 -31.50
N LEU A 172 -6.69 6.46 -31.57
CA LEU A 172 -6.87 5.31 -32.47
C LEU A 172 -8.06 4.45 -32.09
N LEU A 173 -8.23 4.12 -30.79
CA LEU A 173 -9.39 3.38 -30.30
C LEU A 173 -10.70 4.09 -30.65
N ASN A 174 -10.76 5.41 -30.48
CA ASN A 174 -11.94 6.20 -30.84
C ASN A 174 -12.15 6.27 -32.36
N LYS A 175 -11.10 6.49 -33.13
CA LYS A 175 -11.16 6.61 -34.60
C LYS A 175 -11.70 5.33 -35.23
N TYR A 176 -11.19 4.16 -34.81
CA TYR A 176 -11.54 2.86 -35.37
C TYR A 176 -12.64 2.13 -34.62
N LYS A 177 -13.21 2.75 -33.54
CA LYS A 177 -14.25 2.15 -32.67
C LYS A 177 -13.85 0.79 -32.10
N LEU A 178 -12.59 0.71 -31.69
CA LEU A 178 -12.00 -0.49 -31.09
C LEU A 178 -12.05 -0.42 -29.57
N GLU A 179 -12.11 -1.57 -28.93
CA GLU A 179 -12.00 -1.70 -27.47
C GLU A 179 -10.55 -2.02 -27.02
N ARG A 180 -9.72 -2.46 -27.98
CA ARG A 180 -8.36 -2.94 -27.72
C ARG A 180 -7.41 -2.61 -28.88
N LEU A 181 -6.15 -2.36 -28.54
CA LEU A 181 -5.05 -2.24 -29.48
C LEU A 181 -3.92 -3.18 -29.08
N LEU A 182 -3.42 -3.94 -30.03
CA LEU A 182 -2.22 -4.75 -29.86
C LEU A 182 -0.99 -3.87 -29.98
N VAL A 183 -0.07 -3.99 -29.01
CA VAL A 183 1.25 -3.37 -29.07
C VAL A 183 2.22 -4.40 -29.62
N ILE A 184 2.87 -4.09 -30.74
CA ILE A 184 3.78 -4.99 -31.44
C ILE A 184 5.11 -4.31 -31.74
N ASN A 185 6.16 -5.08 -31.98
CA ASN A 185 7.40 -4.58 -32.59
C ASN A 185 7.38 -4.72 -34.12
N GLY A 186 8.48 -4.32 -34.76
CA GLY A 186 8.64 -4.41 -36.22
C GLY A 186 8.53 -5.83 -36.78
N ASP A 187 8.80 -6.86 -35.97
CA ASP A 187 8.75 -8.29 -36.35
C ASP A 187 7.39 -8.95 -36.06
N TRP A 188 6.38 -8.15 -35.68
CA TRP A 188 5.05 -8.63 -35.27
C TRP A 188 5.03 -9.47 -33.98
N GLU A 189 6.02 -9.36 -33.14
CA GLU A 189 5.97 -9.93 -31.80
C GLU A 189 5.08 -9.09 -30.91
N LEU A 190 4.26 -9.75 -30.10
CA LEU A 190 3.38 -9.10 -29.12
C LEU A 190 4.22 -8.51 -27.98
N LYS A 191 4.10 -7.22 -27.77
CA LYS A 191 4.73 -6.48 -26.65
C LYS A 191 3.71 -6.03 -25.60
N GLY A 192 2.41 -6.09 -25.95
CA GLY A 192 1.35 -5.76 -25.00
C GLY A 192 -0.02 -5.57 -25.62
N LEU A 193 -0.97 -5.21 -24.79
CA LEU A 193 -2.36 -4.94 -25.14
C LEU A 193 -2.82 -3.66 -24.39
N ILE A 194 -3.40 -2.69 -25.10
CA ILE A 194 -4.04 -1.50 -24.54
C ILE A 194 -5.55 -1.65 -24.68
N THR A 195 -6.31 -1.38 -23.61
CA THR A 195 -7.76 -1.44 -23.66
C THR A 195 -8.41 -0.09 -23.30
N VAL A 196 -9.64 0.14 -23.78
CA VAL A 196 -10.44 1.31 -23.37
C VAL A 196 -10.63 1.36 -21.86
N LYS A 197 -10.77 0.18 -21.20
CA LYS A 197 -10.91 0.10 -19.75
C LYS A 197 -9.67 0.66 -19.03
N ASP A 198 -8.46 0.37 -19.51
CA ASP A 198 -7.22 0.85 -18.89
C ASP A 198 -7.08 2.38 -19.02
N ILE A 199 -7.44 2.92 -20.18
CA ILE A 199 -7.44 4.37 -20.41
C ILE A 199 -8.49 5.07 -19.54
N THR A 200 -9.71 4.49 -19.42
CA THR A 200 -10.77 5.07 -18.59
C THR A 200 -10.40 5.07 -17.11
N LYS A 201 -9.83 3.97 -16.62
CA LYS A 201 -9.34 3.87 -15.23
C LYS A 201 -8.27 4.90 -14.92
N GLN A 202 -7.34 5.14 -15.83
CA GLN A 202 -6.31 6.15 -15.65
C GLN A 202 -6.89 7.56 -15.54
N THR A 203 -7.95 7.85 -16.29
CA THR A 203 -8.67 9.12 -16.22
C THR A 203 -9.52 9.23 -14.93
N SER A 204 -10.03 8.10 -14.42
CA SER A 204 -10.85 8.06 -13.21
C SER A 204 -10.04 8.26 -11.92
N PHE A 205 -8.73 7.93 -11.93
CA PHE A 205 -7.85 8.04 -10.76
C PHE A 205 -6.63 8.92 -11.08
N PRO A 206 -6.80 10.25 -11.20
CA PRO A 206 -5.73 11.17 -11.58
C PRO A 206 -4.62 11.26 -10.54
N ASN A 207 -4.93 10.99 -9.26
CA ASN A 207 -4.00 11.01 -8.14
C ASN A 207 -3.31 9.67 -7.88
N ALA A 208 -3.58 8.62 -8.67
CA ALA A 208 -3.04 7.30 -8.41
C ALA A 208 -1.50 7.30 -8.32
N ALA A 209 -0.98 6.57 -7.32
CA ALA A 209 0.46 6.38 -7.16
C ALA A 209 0.97 5.37 -8.20
N ARG A 210 1.70 5.84 -9.21
CA ARG A 210 2.17 5.05 -10.34
C ARG A 210 3.69 5.07 -10.47
N ASP A 211 4.23 3.99 -11.00
CA ASP A 211 5.64 3.92 -11.43
C ASP A 211 5.84 4.57 -12.83
N ALA A 212 7.08 4.61 -13.29
CA ALA A 212 7.43 5.17 -14.60
C ALA A 212 6.75 4.44 -15.79
N ASN A 213 6.27 3.21 -15.57
CA ASN A 213 5.54 2.43 -16.58
C ASN A 213 4.01 2.58 -16.46
N GLY A 214 3.53 3.49 -15.63
CA GLY A 214 2.10 3.73 -15.40
C GLY A 214 1.40 2.68 -14.53
N ARG A 215 2.13 1.73 -13.91
CA ARG A 215 1.58 0.69 -13.05
C ARG A 215 1.45 1.20 -11.61
N LEU A 216 0.42 0.73 -10.91
CA LEU A 216 0.23 1.08 -9.50
C LEU A 216 1.45 0.68 -8.65
N ARG A 217 1.79 1.52 -7.68
CA ARG A 217 2.88 1.24 -6.74
C ARG A 217 2.43 0.33 -5.61
N VAL A 218 3.33 -0.56 -5.20
CA VAL A 218 3.09 -1.50 -4.10
C VAL A 218 4.40 -1.84 -3.40
N GLY A 219 4.36 -1.90 -2.07
CA GLY A 219 5.45 -2.43 -1.26
C GLY A 219 5.12 -3.81 -0.71
N ALA A 220 6.12 -4.50 -0.20
CA ALA A 220 5.95 -5.80 0.46
C ALA A 220 6.88 -5.95 1.66
N ALA A 221 6.36 -6.55 2.72
CA ALA A 221 7.11 -6.84 3.94
C ALA A 221 7.92 -8.13 3.82
N VAL A 222 9.13 -8.12 4.38
CA VAL A 222 9.99 -9.29 4.51
C VAL A 222 10.55 -9.37 5.93
N GLY A 223 10.99 -10.55 6.36
CA GLY A 223 11.67 -10.76 7.62
C GLY A 223 13.19 -10.61 7.52
N VAL A 224 13.88 -11.17 8.53
CA VAL A 224 15.35 -11.27 8.57
C VAL A 224 15.85 -12.71 8.61
N GLY A 225 14.94 -13.67 8.85
CA GLY A 225 15.21 -15.09 8.99
C GLY A 225 15.53 -15.81 7.68
N GLU A 226 15.60 -17.14 7.78
CA GLU A 226 15.82 -18.06 6.65
C GLU A 226 14.69 -17.94 5.61
N GLY A 227 15.00 -18.13 4.32
CA GLY A 227 14.03 -18.02 3.22
C GLY A 227 13.69 -16.58 2.82
N THR A 228 14.25 -15.57 3.50
CA THR A 228 13.99 -14.15 3.15
C THR A 228 14.60 -13.79 1.79
N GLU A 229 15.72 -14.37 1.41
CA GLU A 229 16.41 -14.04 0.16
C GLU A 229 15.60 -14.49 -1.05
N GLU A 230 15.09 -15.72 -1.02
CA GLU A 230 14.19 -16.26 -2.05
C GLU A 230 12.88 -15.46 -2.13
N ARG A 231 12.37 -15.01 -0.99
CA ARG A 231 11.18 -14.15 -0.94
C ARG A 231 11.43 -12.81 -1.60
N VAL A 232 12.55 -12.14 -1.30
CA VAL A 232 12.93 -10.87 -1.94
C VAL A 232 13.08 -11.06 -3.45
N GLU A 233 13.74 -12.13 -3.90
CA GLU A 233 13.89 -12.43 -5.33
C GLU A 233 12.53 -12.59 -6.02
N ALA A 234 11.60 -13.35 -5.41
CA ALA A 234 10.25 -13.54 -5.95
C ALA A 234 9.47 -12.22 -6.04
N LEU A 235 9.58 -11.36 -5.01
CA LEU A 235 8.94 -10.05 -4.98
C LEU A 235 9.51 -9.08 -6.03
N VAL A 236 10.83 -9.08 -6.22
CA VAL A 236 11.49 -8.26 -7.25
C VAL A 236 11.07 -8.72 -8.65
N LYS A 237 11.01 -10.04 -8.91
CA LYS A 237 10.49 -10.60 -10.17
C LYS A 237 9.02 -10.22 -10.40
N ALA A 238 8.22 -10.12 -9.35
CA ALA A 238 6.83 -9.66 -9.41
C ALA A 238 6.69 -8.14 -9.66
N GLY A 239 7.79 -7.38 -9.57
CA GLY A 239 7.85 -5.94 -9.84
C GLY A 239 7.50 -5.07 -8.63
N VAL A 240 7.80 -5.51 -7.40
CA VAL A 240 7.63 -4.70 -6.19
C VAL A 240 8.40 -3.38 -6.29
N ASP A 241 7.83 -2.29 -5.77
CA ASP A 241 8.48 -0.97 -5.80
C ASP A 241 9.36 -0.72 -4.56
N ALA A 242 8.97 -1.30 -3.41
CA ALA A 242 9.68 -1.14 -2.16
C ALA A 242 9.63 -2.41 -1.30
N ILE A 243 10.72 -2.72 -0.64
CA ILE A 243 10.83 -3.79 0.36
C ILE A 243 10.87 -3.17 1.75
N VAL A 244 10.02 -3.65 2.64
CA VAL A 244 9.98 -3.27 4.05
C VAL A 244 10.56 -4.42 4.88
N VAL A 245 11.72 -4.20 5.51
CA VAL A 245 12.33 -5.16 6.45
C VAL A 245 11.60 -5.01 7.78
N ASP A 246 10.52 -5.79 7.94
CA ASP A 246 9.48 -5.60 8.95
C ASP A 246 9.73 -6.44 10.20
N THR A 247 10.18 -5.77 11.28
CA THR A 247 10.44 -6.37 12.58
C THR A 247 9.90 -5.53 13.73
N ALA A 248 9.78 -6.12 14.92
CA ALA A 248 9.39 -5.39 16.13
C ALA A 248 10.49 -4.43 16.61
N HIS A 249 11.76 -4.66 16.22
CA HIS A 249 12.92 -3.86 16.65
C HIS A 249 13.93 -3.69 15.50
N GLY A 250 13.81 -2.59 14.77
CA GLY A 250 14.65 -2.28 13.60
C GLY A 250 16.10 -1.94 13.93
N HIS A 251 16.39 -1.51 15.16
CA HIS A 251 17.76 -1.25 15.60
C HIS A 251 18.46 -2.54 16.09
N SER A 252 18.40 -3.58 15.27
CA SER A 252 19.02 -4.86 15.53
C SER A 252 19.99 -5.24 14.42
N LYS A 253 21.00 -6.06 14.74
CA LYS A 253 22.03 -6.49 13.81
C LYS A 253 21.41 -7.13 12.55
N GLY A 254 20.46 -8.05 12.74
CA GLY A 254 19.82 -8.76 11.63
C GLY A 254 19.06 -7.85 10.66
N VAL A 255 18.38 -6.81 11.16
CA VAL A 255 17.70 -5.82 10.32
C VAL A 255 18.69 -4.97 9.54
N ILE A 256 19.73 -4.44 10.21
CA ILE A 256 20.76 -3.61 9.56
C ILE A 256 21.48 -4.41 8.46
N GLU A 257 21.83 -5.68 8.73
CA GLU A 257 22.46 -6.57 7.75
C GLU A 257 21.51 -6.89 6.59
N ARG A 258 20.21 -7.12 6.85
CA ARG A 258 19.22 -7.40 5.81
C ARG A 258 18.97 -6.19 4.91
N VAL A 259 18.85 -4.98 5.47
CA VAL A 259 18.76 -3.73 4.69
C VAL A 259 19.97 -3.60 3.76
N ARG A 260 21.18 -3.78 4.28
CA ARG A 260 22.42 -3.72 3.49
C ARG A 260 22.45 -4.77 2.39
N TRP A 261 22.05 -6.00 2.69
CA TRP A 261 22.00 -7.10 1.73
C TRP A 261 21.04 -6.80 0.57
N VAL A 262 19.80 -6.32 0.87
CA VAL A 262 18.84 -5.97 -0.18
C VAL A 262 19.36 -4.86 -1.07
N LYS A 263 19.95 -3.80 -0.51
CA LYS A 263 20.53 -2.69 -1.29
C LYS A 263 21.70 -3.12 -2.16
N GLN A 264 22.55 -4.04 -1.71
CA GLN A 264 23.67 -4.55 -2.47
C GLN A 264 23.22 -5.41 -3.66
N ASN A 265 22.22 -6.25 -3.47
CA ASN A 265 21.73 -7.18 -4.51
C ASN A 265 20.70 -6.56 -5.45
N TYR A 266 19.89 -5.61 -4.96
CA TYR A 266 18.80 -4.95 -5.70
C TYR A 266 18.85 -3.42 -5.52
N PRO A 267 19.89 -2.73 -6.01
CA PRO A 267 20.10 -1.30 -5.76
C PRO A 267 18.98 -0.39 -6.29
N HIS A 268 18.20 -0.87 -7.25
CA HIS A 268 17.07 -0.16 -7.85
C HIS A 268 15.77 -0.27 -7.04
N ILE A 269 15.72 -1.12 -6.01
CA ILE A 269 14.56 -1.27 -5.13
C ILE A 269 14.77 -0.38 -3.90
N ASP A 270 13.73 0.35 -3.52
CA ASP A 270 13.76 1.12 -2.28
C ASP A 270 13.55 0.20 -1.07
N VAL A 271 14.35 0.42 -0.03
CA VAL A 271 14.34 -0.42 1.17
C VAL A 271 14.01 0.42 2.39
N ILE A 272 13.04 -0.04 3.17
CA ILE A 272 12.60 0.56 4.42
C ILE A 272 13.00 -0.34 5.58
N GLY A 273 13.70 0.20 6.58
CA GLY A 273 14.00 -0.52 7.81
C GLY A 273 13.05 -0.13 8.93
N ASP A 274 12.57 -1.12 9.72
CA ASP A 274 11.63 -0.90 10.81
C ASP A 274 11.60 -1.99 11.90
N ASN A 275 10.84 -1.79 12.98
CA ASN A 275 10.32 -0.52 13.52
C ASN A 275 11.36 0.12 14.45
N ILE A 276 11.48 1.42 14.42
CA ILE A 276 12.41 2.17 15.28
C ILE A 276 11.69 3.25 16.08
N ALA A 277 12.38 3.84 17.08
CA ALA A 277 11.83 4.93 17.88
C ALA A 277 12.89 5.97 18.27
N THR A 278 14.11 5.87 17.78
CA THR A 278 15.23 6.75 18.16
C THR A 278 16.04 7.23 16.96
N GLY A 279 16.61 8.43 17.06
CA GLY A 279 17.50 8.98 16.03
C GLY A 279 18.73 8.11 15.76
N ALA A 280 19.33 7.48 16.78
CA ALA A 280 20.45 6.57 16.61
C ALA A 280 20.11 5.36 15.75
N ALA A 281 18.90 4.79 15.92
CA ALA A 281 18.41 3.70 15.09
C ALA A 281 18.22 4.15 13.62
N ALA A 282 17.68 5.34 13.42
CA ALA A 282 17.50 5.90 12.09
C ALA A 282 18.82 6.06 11.35
N LEU A 283 19.84 6.64 11.99
CA LEU A 283 21.18 6.82 11.41
C LEU A 283 21.84 5.49 11.07
N ALA A 284 21.72 4.47 11.92
CA ALA A 284 22.25 3.13 11.65
C ALA A 284 21.61 2.48 10.41
N LEU A 285 20.29 2.68 10.21
CA LEU A 285 19.60 2.18 9.01
C LEU A 285 19.97 2.98 7.76
N VAL A 286 20.15 4.30 7.87
CA VAL A 286 20.62 5.15 6.76
C VAL A 286 22.02 4.73 6.33
N GLU A 287 22.94 4.48 7.27
CA GLU A 287 24.29 3.95 6.99
C GLU A 287 24.24 2.57 6.30
N ALA A 288 23.26 1.74 6.64
CA ALA A 288 23.03 0.46 5.95
C ALA A 288 22.46 0.61 4.53
N GLY A 289 22.05 1.82 4.13
CA GLY A 289 21.51 2.13 2.82
C GLY A 289 19.99 2.18 2.73
N ALA A 290 19.28 2.30 3.86
CA ALA A 290 17.82 2.46 3.85
C ALA A 290 17.39 3.73 3.08
N ASP A 291 16.34 3.60 2.30
CA ASP A 291 15.72 4.70 1.53
C ASP A 291 14.57 5.38 2.29
N ALA A 292 14.08 4.75 3.33
CA ALA A 292 13.17 5.32 4.34
C ALA A 292 13.29 4.53 5.64
N VAL A 293 12.80 5.10 6.74
CA VAL A 293 12.68 4.42 8.03
C VAL A 293 11.25 4.48 8.54
N LYS A 294 10.80 3.45 9.27
CA LYS A 294 9.45 3.39 9.81
C LYS A 294 9.47 3.43 11.34
N VAL A 295 8.76 4.41 11.90
CA VAL A 295 8.84 4.82 13.31
C VAL A 295 7.57 4.44 14.05
N GLY A 296 7.72 3.62 15.11
CA GLY A 296 6.62 3.28 16.00
C GLY A 296 6.90 1.98 16.77
N ILE A 297 7.20 2.08 18.06
CA ILE A 297 7.34 0.96 18.98
C ILE A 297 6.17 0.99 19.96
N GLY A 298 5.19 0.11 19.72
CA GLY A 298 4.04 -0.11 20.58
C GLY A 298 2.89 0.91 20.52
N PRO A 299 2.71 1.81 19.52
CA PRO A 299 1.59 2.75 19.50
C PRO A 299 0.29 2.14 18.94
N GLY A 300 0.34 0.98 18.29
CA GLY A 300 -0.82 0.37 17.64
C GLY A 300 -1.89 -0.08 18.64
N SER A 301 -3.18 0.04 18.27
CA SER A 301 -4.33 -0.25 19.14
C SER A 301 -4.43 -1.71 19.61
N ILE A 302 -3.77 -2.64 18.89
CA ILE A 302 -3.73 -4.07 19.20
C ILE A 302 -2.35 -4.54 19.65
N CYS A 303 -1.39 -3.61 19.85
CA CYS A 303 -0.04 -3.90 20.29
C CYS A 303 0.03 -3.85 21.82
N THR A 304 0.66 -4.85 22.42
CA THR A 304 0.87 -4.92 23.88
C THR A 304 2.35 -4.88 24.27
N THR A 305 3.26 -4.60 23.35
CA THR A 305 4.72 -4.54 23.58
C THR A 305 5.07 -3.63 24.77
N ARG A 306 4.46 -2.45 24.88
CA ARG A 306 4.73 -1.51 25.97
C ARG A 306 4.34 -2.06 27.35
N ILE A 307 3.35 -2.94 27.40
CA ILE A 307 2.87 -3.57 28.65
C ILE A 307 3.64 -4.87 28.93
N VAL A 308 3.78 -5.73 27.92
CA VAL A 308 4.40 -7.04 28.08
C VAL A 308 5.92 -6.95 28.22
N ALA A 309 6.56 -6.18 27.35
CA ALA A 309 8.02 -6.00 27.33
C ALA A 309 8.49 -4.75 28.10
N GLY A 310 7.58 -3.81 28.41
CA GLY A 310 7.92 -2.55 29.05
C GLY A 310 8.72 -1.58 28.16
N VAL A 311 8.72 -1.81 26.83
CA VAL A 311 9.55 -1.06 25.87
C VAL A 311 8.66 -0.26 24.92
N GLY A 312 9.03 0.98 24.64
CA GLY A 312 8.35 1.86 23.68
C GLY A 312 8.68 3.32 23.91
N VAL A 313 8.29 4.14 22.93
CA VAL A 313 8.40 5.60 23.01
C VAL A 313 7.06 6.19 22.52
N PRO A 314 6.47 7.15 23.23
CA PRO A 314 5.29 7.89 22.77
C PRO A 314 5.52 8.50 21.38
N GLN A 315 4.47 8.47 20.53
CA GLN A 315 4.67 8.53 19.08
C GLN A 315 5.17 9.89 18.57
N ILE A 316 4.69 11.00 19.13
CA ILE A 316 5.17 12.34 18.74
C ILE A 316 6.67 12.47 19.02
N MET A 317 7.11 12.09 20.23
CA MET A 317 8.54 12.15 20.58
C MET A 317 9.38 11.21 19.70
N ALA A 318 8.88 10.00 19.38
CA ALA A 318 9.58 9.07 18.51
C ALA A 318 9.79 9.66 17.12
N VAL A 319 8.73 10.23 16.52
CA VAL A 319 8.77 10.85 15.20
C VAL A 319 9.71 12.05 15.19
N ASP A 320 9.57 12.99 16.14
CA ASP A 320 10.42 14.18 16.26
C ASP A 320 11.90 13.83 16.42
N SER A 321 12.24 12.91 17.34
CA SER A 321 13.62 12.45 17.55
C SER A 321 14.25 11.87 16.29
N VAL A 322 13.49 11.10 15.51
CA VAL A 322 13.96 10.53 14.25
C VAL A 322 14.06 11.61 13.16
N ALA A 323 13.08 12.51 13.08
CA ALA A 323 13.07 13.61 12.10
C ALA A 323 14.30 14.52 12.28
N ILE A 324 14.62 14.87 13.52
CA ILE A 324 15.84 15.65 13.86
C ILE A 324 17.11 14.93 13.38
N ALA A 325 17.21 13.63 13.65
CA ALA A 325 18.39 12.85 13.26
C ALA A 325 18.54 12.69 11.73
N LEU A 326 17.42 12.61 11.00
CA LEU A 326 17.41 12.45 9.55
C LEU A 326 17.64 13.77 8.78
N LYS A 327 17.67 14.91 9.46
CA LYS A 327 17.85 16.21 8.82
C LYS A 327 19.12 16.26 7.97
N GLY A 328 18.98 16.60 6.70
CA GLY A 328 20.09 16.64 5.74
C GLY A 328 20.46 15.29 5.08
N THR A 329 19.89 14.16 5.51
CA THR A 329 20.18 12.84 4.90
C THR A 329 19.39 12.59 3.60
N GLY A 330 18.30 13.30 3.38
CA GLY A 330 17.35 13.07 2.28
C GLY A 330 16.53 11.79 2.42
N VAL A 331 16.55 11.12 3.59
CA VAL A 331 15.77 9.93 3.90
C VAL A 331 14.52 10.33 4.64
N PRO A 332 13.29 10.06 4.09
CA PRO A 332 12.04 10.35 4.76
C PRO A 332 11.74 9.32 5.86
N LEU A 333 10.85 9.69 6.78
CA LEU A 333 10.32 8.79 7.78
C LEU A 333 8.81 8.54 7.61
N ILE A 334 8.39 7.33 7.96
CA ILE A 334 7.01 6.86 7.97
C ILE A 334 6.58 6.75 9.43
N SER A 335 5.58 7.51 9.89
CA SER A 335 5.00 7.34 11.22
C SER A 335 4.02 6.16 11.22
N ASP A 336 4.25 5.15 12.06
CA ASP A 336 3.47 3.91 12.08
C ASP A 336 2.73 3.70 13.39
N GLY A 337 1.40 3.69 13.33
CA GLY A 337 0.52 3.34 14.42
C GLY A 337 0.06 4.52 15.30
N GLY A 338 -0.94 4.24 16.14
CA GLY A 338 -1.52 5.22 17.09
C GLY A 338 -2.54 6.17 16.49
N VAL A 339 -2.79 6.13 15.19
CA VAL A 339 -3.72 7.04 14.49
C VAL A 339 -5.17 6.59 14.67
N ARG A 340 -6.00 7.48 15.17
CA ARG A 340 -7.46 7.29 15.34
C ARG A 340 -8.27 8.30 14.53
N TYR A 341 -7.73 9.49 14.31
CA TYR A 341 -8.37 10.61 13.62
C TYR A 341 -7.44 11.23 12.59
N SER A 342 -7.98 11.99 11.64
CA SER A 342 -7.18 12.74 10.66
C SER A 342 -6.25 13.78 11.31
N GLY A 343 -6.64 14.32 12.47
CA GLY A 343 -5.79 15.21 13.26
C GLY A 343 -4.48 14.56 13.72
N ASP A 344 -4.48 13.24 14.00
CA ASP A 344 -3.26 12.53 14.38
C ASP A 344 -2.30 12.42 13.19
N ILE A 345 -2.83 12.26 11.96
CA ILE A 345 -2.02 12.30 10.74
C ILE A 345 -1.35 13.67 10.59
N ALA A 346 -2.12 14.74 10.78
CA ALA A 346 -1.61 16.10 10.69
C ALA A 346 -0.50 16.35 11.74
N LYS A 347 -0.71 15.90 12.99
CA LYS A 347 0.29 16.00 14.07
C LYS A 347 1.55 15.18 13.74
N ALA A 348 1.41 13.96 13.20
CA ALA A 348 2.56 13.15 12.79
C ALA A 348 3.37 13.85 11.69
N ILE A 349 2.70 14.46 10.70
CA ILE A 349 3.35 15.22 9.63
C ILE A 349 4.09 16.44 10.22
N ALA A 350 3.45 17.23 11.05
CA ALA A 350 4.05 18.40 11.69
C ALA A 350 5.26 18.03 12.57
N ALA A 351 5.25 16.83 13.18
CA ALA A 351 6.40 16.31 13.92
C ALA A 351 7.55 15.79 13.02
N GLY A 352 7.39 15.83 11.70
CA GLY A 352 8.42 15.50 10.71
C GLY A 352 8.16 14.25 9.90
N ALA A 353 7.02 13.54 10.06
CA ALA A 353 6.70 12.40 9.21
C ALA A 353 6.37 12.83 7.78
N SER A 354 6.92 12.14 6.80
CA SER A 354 6.57 12.33 5.40
C SER A 354 5.30 11.57 5.01
N THR A 355 5.10 10.37 5.57
CA THR A 355 3.91 9.55 5.40
C THR A 355 3.49 8.89 6.70
N VAL A 356 2.24 8.45 6.75
CA VAL A 356 1.65 7.84 7.95
C VAL A 356 1.07 6.47 7.60
N MET A 357 1.54 5.43 8.30
CA MET A 357 1.04 4.07 8.15
C MET A 357 -0.07 3.79 9.15
N MET A 358 -1.15 3.16 8.67
CA MET A 358 -2.34 2.87 9.45
C MET A 358 -2.77 1.41 9.29
N GLY A 359 -3.11 0.76 10.41
CA GLY A 359 -3.68 -0.58 10.47
C GLY A 359 -5.18 -0.54 10.75
N SER A 360 -5.59 -0.16 11.97
CA SER A 360 -7.00 -0.21 12.44
C SER A 360 -7.97 0.62 11.59
N MET A 361 -7.52 1.73 11.02
CA MET A 361 -8.34 2.56 10.15
C MET A 361 -8.77 1.81 8.88
N PHE A 362 -7.90 0.97 8.34
CA PHE A 362 -8.15 0.23 7.11
C PHE A 362 -8.64 -1.21 7.33
N ALA A 363 -8.38 -1.82 8.49
CA ALA A 363 -8.78 -3.20 8.81
C ALA A 363 -10.30 -3.45 8.66
N GLY A 364 -11.14 -2.45 8.97
CA GLY A 364 -12.59 -2.53 8.84
C GLY A 364 -13.13 -2.28 7.44
N THR A 365 -12.28 -2.01 6.45
CA THR A 365 -12.73 -1.69 5.09
C THR A 365 -13.15 -2.92 4.30
N GLU A 366 -13.96 -2.71 3.28
CA GLU A 366 -14.39 -3.75 2.35
C GLU A 366 -13.20 -4.41 1.64
N GLU A 367 -12.17 -3.64 1.33
CA GLU A 367 -10.99 -4.06 0.58
C GLU A 367 -9.95 -4.81 1.42
N ALA A 368 -10.00 -4.69 2.76
CA ALA A 368 -9.13 -5.45 3.66
C ALA A 368 -9.46 -6.96 3.60
N PRO A 369 -8.47 -7.85 3.90
CA PRO A 369 -8.70 -9.28 3.99
C PRO A 369 -9.74 -9.67 5.04
N GLY A 370 -10.26 -10.88 4.93
CA GLY A 370 -11.23 -11.46 5.87
C GLY A 370 -12.68 -11.13 5.55
N GLU A 371 -13.56 -11.89 6.16
CA GLU A 371 -15.01 -11.82 5.98
C GLU A 371 -15.65 -10.81 6.94
N ILE A 372 -16.84 -10.34 6.56
CA ILE A 372 -17.68 -9.53 7.42
C ILE A 372 -18.40 -10.46 8.40
N VAL A 373 -18.21 -10.19 9.69
CA VAL A 373 -18.84 -10.96 10.78
C VAL A 373 -19.96 -10.13 11.41
N LEU A 374 -21.16 -10.69 11.48
CA LEU A 374 -22.28 -10.08 12.19
C LEU A 374 -22.21 -10.41 13.68
N TYR A 375 -22.18 -9.38 14.53
CA TYR A 375 -22.16 -9.53 15.97
C TYR A 375 -23.02 -8.47 16.64
N GLN A 376 -23.96 -8.89 17.49
CA GLN A 376 -24.93 -8.03 18.19
C GLN A 376 -25.63 -7.02 17.23
N GLY A 377 -26.04 -7.48 16.04
CA GLY A 377 -26.73 -6.67 15.04
C GLY A 377 -25.86 -5.67 14.28
N ARG A 378 -24.53 -5.71 14.45
CA ARG A 378 -23.57 -4.86 13.75
C ARG A 378 -22.55 -5.68 12.96
N SER A 379 -22.08 -5.13 11.86
CA SER A 379 -21.05 -5.75 11.01
C SER A 379 -19.65 -5.38 11.49
N TYR A 380 -18.78 -6.37 11.59
CA TYR A 380 -17.38 -6.24 12.01
C TYR A 380 -16.45 -7.00 11.05
N LYS A 381 -15.17 -6.69 11.12
CA LYS A 381 -14.08 -7.50 10.51
C LYS A 381 -13.05 -7.87 11.56
N SER A 382 -12.42 -9.02 11.40
CA SER A 382 -11.27 -9.41 12.22
C SER A 382 -10.13 -8.41 12.09
N TYR A 383 -9.49 -8.11 13.20
CA TYR A 383 -8.28 -7.33 13.25
C TYR A 383 -7.37 -7.86 14.34
N ARG A 384 -6.13 -8.20 13.99
CA ARG A 384 -5.17 -8.76 14.94
C ARG A 384 -3.78 -8.14 14.80
N GLY A 385 -3.06 -8.11 15.94
CA GLY A 385 -1.66 -7.75 15.98
C GLY A 385 -0.79 -8.84 15.37
N MET A 386 0.28 -8.45 14.68
CA MET A 386 1.26 -9.41 14.16
C MET A 386 1.98 -10.19 15.26
N GLY A 387 1.99 -9.67 16.51
CA GLY A 387 2.45 -10.36 17.72
C GLY A 387 1.37 -11.13 18.46
N SER A 388 0.17 -11.31 17.90
CA SER A 388 -0.84 -12.20 18.47
C SER A 388 -0.48 -13.68 18.24
N ILE A 389 -1.00 -14.56 19.07
CA ILE A 389 -0.72 -16.01 18.98
C ILE A 389 -1.07 -16.52 17.58
N GLY A 390 -2.27 -16.23 17.07
CA GLY A 390 -2.68 -16.70 15.75
C GLY A 390 -1.86 -16.14 14.61
N ALA A 391 -1.40 -14.88 14.68
CA ALA A 391 -0.51 -14.32 13.66
C ALA A 391 0.89 -14.96 13.71
N MET A 392 1.44 -15.20 14.91
CA MET A 392 2.74 -15.84 15.09
C MET A 392 2.74 -17.29 14.59
N GLN A 393 1.64 -18.01 14.79
CA GLN A 393 1.47 -19.38 14.27
C GLN A 393 1.43 -19.44 12.73
N GLN A 394 1.04 -18.34 12.07
CA GLN A 394 0.96 -18.23 10.62
C GLN A 394 2.21 -17.61 9.97
N GLY A 395 3.29 -17.36 10.73
CA GLY A 395 4.58 -16.96 10.18
C GLY A 395 5.15 -15.65 10.70
N SER A 396 4.47 -14.92 11.60
CA SER A 396 5.00 -13.65 12.12
C SER A 396 5.84 -13.78 13.40
N ALA A 397 6.14 -14.99 13.85
CA ALA A 397 6.97 -15.22 15.04
C ALA A 397 8.40 -14.67 14.87
N ASP A 398 8.96 -14.70 13.66
CA ASP A 398 10.25 -14.12 13.30
C ASP A 398 10.31 -12.61 13.54
N ARG A 399 9.19 -11.89 13.35
CA ARG A 399 9.08 -10.46 13.62
C ARG A 399 9.43 -10.11 15.07
N TYR A 400 9.16 -11.04 16.01
CA TYR A 400 9.36 -10.90 17.44
C TYR A 400 10.54 -11.73 17.95
N PHE A 401 11.41 -12.22 17.05
CA PHE A 401 12.59 -13.04 17.38
C PHE A 401 12.22 -14.33 18.17
N GLN A 402 11.04 -14.89 17.91
CA GLN A 402 10.49 -16.09 18.57
C GLN A 402 10.35 -17.28 17.60
N GLU A 403 11.22 -17.37 16.61
CA GLU A 403 11.26 -18.52 15.71
C GLU A 403 11.67 -19.81 16.46
N SER A 404 10.97 -20.90 16.15
CA SER A 404 11.36 -22.24 16.61
C SER A 404 12.37 -22.83 15.62
N THR A 405 13.52 -23.29 16.13
CA THR A 405 14.51 -24.08 15.37
C THR A 405 13.99 -25.42 14.86
N THR A 406 12.78 -25.83 15.25
CA THR A 406 12.17 -27.13 14.92
C THR A 406 10.94 -27.04 13.99
N GLY A 407 10.69 -25.89 13.39
CA GLY A 407 9.68 -25.71 12.32
C GLY A 407 8.21 -25.67 12.77
N ASN A 408 7.90 -25.94 14.02
CA ASN A 408 6.55 -25.82 14.57
C ASN A 408 6.63 -25.11 15.93
N PRO A 409 6.25 -23.82 16.04
CA PRO A 409 6.33 -23.11 17.31
C PRO A 409 5.39 -23.81 18.31
N ASN A 410 5.95 -24.33 19.40
CA ASN A 410 5.14 -24.81 20.51
C ASN A 410 4.35 -23.61 21.05
N THR A 411 3.06 -23.59 20.82
CA THR A 411 2.14 -22.49 21.15
C THR A 411 2.27 -22.05 22.62
N ASP A 412 2.53 -23.03 23.51
CA ASP A 412 2.65 -22.79 24.96
C ASP A 412 3.93 -22.02 25.36
N LYS A 413 4.86 -21.83 24.41
CA LYS A 413 6.14 -21.11 24.65
C LYS A 413 6.21 -19.74 23.98
N LEU A 414 5.21 -19.37 23.18
CA LEU A 414 5.15 -18.05 22.57
C LEU A 414 4.75 -17.00 23.62
N VAL A 415 5.43 -15.86 23.58
CA VAL A 415 5.09 -14.68 24.40
C VAL A 415 4.45 -13.63 23.47
N PRO A 416 3.11 -13.51 23.47
CA PRO A 416 2.43 -12.58 22.56
C PRO A 416 2.64 -11.13 22.97
N GLU A 417 2.91 -10.30 21.99
CA GLU A 417 2.99 -8.82 22.11
C GLU A 417 1.86 -8.14 21.33
N GLY A 418 0.75 -8.82 21.12
CA GLY A 418 -0.44 -8.31 20.45
C GLY A 418 -1.66 -9.16 20.76
N ILE A 419 -2.82 -8.59 20.48
CA ILE A 419 -4.13 -9.24 20.69
C ILE A 419 -4.84 -9.52 19.36
N GLU A 420 -5.84 -10.39 19.42
CA GLU A 420 -6.83 -10.62 18.37
C GLU A 420 -8.14 -9.95 18.77
N GLY A 421 -8.76 -9.25 17.84
CA GLY A 421 -9.99 -8.54 18.07
C GLY A 421 -10.79 -8.33 16.79
N ARG A 422 -11.72 -7.43 16.83
CA ARG A 422 -12.56 -7.02 15.69
C ARG A 422 -12.71 -5.52 15.66
N VAL A 423 -12.85 -4.98 14.48
CA VAL A 423 -13.16 -3.57 14.25
C VAL A 423 -14.49 -3.43 13.52
N PRO A 424 -15.25 -2.35 13.74
CA PRO A 424 -16.47 -2.10 12.98
C PRO A 424 -16.20 -2.11 11.47
N TYR A 425 -17.10 -2.71 10.71
CA TYR A 425 -17.10 -2.58 9.25
C TYR A 425 -17.35 -1.13 8.84
N LYS A 426 -16.53 -0.61 7.94
CA LYS A 426 -16.51 0.82 7.58
C LYS A 426 -16.89 1.09 6.12
N GLY A 427 -17.24 0.05 5.34
CA GLY A 427 -17.46 0.20 3.90
C GLY A 427 -16.16 0.38 3.12
N SER A 428 -16.24 1.05 1.97
CA SER A 428 -15.07 1.23 1.08
C SER A 428 -13.98 2.12 1.69
N ILE A 429 -12.72 1.74 1.45
CA ILE A 429 -11.54 2.53 1.83
C ILE A 429 -11.57 3.93 1.22
N VAL A 430 -12.15 4.12 0.03
CA VAL A 430 -12.20 5.41 -0.67
C VAL A 430 -12.83 6.49 0.21
N SER A 431 -13.95 6.17 0.89
CA SER A 431 -14.61 7.11 1.79
C SER A 431 -13.73 7.48 2.98
N ILE A 432 -12.97 6.54 3.53
CA ILE A 432 -12.06 6.77 4.66
C ILE A 432 -10.89 7.64 4.22
N VAL A 433 -10.26 7.31 3.10
CA VAL A 433 -9.15 8.09 2.53
C VAL A 433 -9.58 9.53 2.27
N TYR A 434 -10.79 9.73 1.72
CA TYR A 434 -11.34 11.05 1.48
C TYR A 434 -11.47 11.87 2.77
N GLN A 435 -12.00 11.28 3.85
CA GLN A 435 -12.14 11.96 5.15
C GLN A 435 -10.78 12.23 5.78
N MET A 436 -9.83 11.29 5.72
CA MET A 436 -8.49 11.48 6.27
C MET A 436 -7.73 12.58 5.52
N ALA A 437 -7.73 12.55 4.20
CA ALA A 437 -7.11 13.58 3.37
C ALA A 437 -7.76 14.96 3.58
N GLY A 438 -9.09 15.01 3.69
CA GLY A 438 -9.84 16.22 3.97
C GLY A 438 -9.46 16.86 5.30
N GLY A 439 -9.32 16.05 6.36
CA GLY A 439 -8.90 16.53 7.68
C GLY A 439 -7.45 17.06 7.70
N VAL A 440 -6.53 16.39 6.98
CA VAL A 440 -5.15 16.89 6.83
C VAL A 440 -5.13 18.23 6.08
N ARG A 441 -5.89 18.36 4.98
CA ARG A 441 -6.01 19.62 4.24
C ARG A 441 -6.59 20.74 5.10
N ALA A 442 -7.59 20.44 5.93
CA ALA A 442 -8.15 21.42 6.89
C ALA A 442 -7.08 21.88 7.88
N SER A 443 -6.30 20.95 8.43
CA SER A 443 -5.20 21.27 9.34
C SER A 443 -4.13 22.15 8.68
N MET A 444 -3.72 21.82 7.44
CA MET A 444 -2.79 22.64 6.66
C MET A 444 -3.35 24.06 6.42
N GLY A 445 -4.65 24.17 6.14
CA GLY A 445 -5.32 25.48 6.00
C GLY A 445 -5.27 26.28 7.29
N TYR A 446 -5.51 25.69 8.45
CA TYR A 446 -5.40 26.37 9.75
C TYR A 446 -3.97 26.79 10.09
N CYS A 447 -2.97 25.98 9.70
CA CYS A 447 -1.56 26.29 9.96
C CYS A 447 -0.92 27.18 8.88
N GLY A 448 -1.63 27.54 7.80
CA GLY A 448 -1.12 28.37 6.72
C GLY A 448 -0.11 27.67 5.80
N CYS A 449 -0.11 26.33 5.74
CA CYS A 449 0.86 25.51 5.01
C CYS A 449 0.25 24.99 3.70
N ALA A 450 0.85 25.30 2.56
CA ALA A 450 0.37 24.85 1.26
C ALA A 450 0.85 23.43 0.90
N THR A 451 1.95 22.96 1.50
CA THR A 451 2.60 21.68 1.23
C THR A 451 2.90 20.90 2.51
N ILE A 452 3.11 19.60 2.39
CA ILE A 452 3.57 18.74 3.50
C ILE A 452 4.90 19.25 4.07
N GLN A 453 5.81 19.67 3.22
CA GLN A 453 7.12 20.19 3.65
C GLN A 453 6.97 21.48 4.48
N GLU A 454 6.13 22.41 4.04
CA GLU A 454 5.85 23.63 4.82
C GLU A 454 5.25 23.28 6.19
N MET A 455 4.37 22.28 6.26
CA MET A 455 3.80 21.86 7.54
C MET A 455 4.84 21.26 8.48
N GLN A 456 5.83 20.50 7.95
CA GLN A 456 6.97 19.99 8.72
C GLN A 456 7.88 21.10 9.22
N ASP A 457 8.06 22.17 8.45
CA ASP A 457 9.02 23.23 8.73
C ASP A 457 8.43 24.36 9.60
N GLN A 458 7.10 24.60 9.55
CA GLN A 458 6.49 25.81 10.08
C GLN A 458 5.44 25.57 11.17
N ALA A 459 4.80 24.38 11.21
CA ALA A 459 3.74 24.12 12.16
C ALA A 459 4.29 24.03 13.60
N GLU A 460 3.59 24.68 14.52
CA GLU A 460 3.95 24.72 15.94
C GLU A 460 2.98 23.89 16.77
N PHE A 461 3.50 23.34 17.86
CA PHE A 461 2.73 22.57 18.82
C PHE A 461 2.56 23.32 20.14
N VAL A 462 1.41 23.08 20.77
CA VAL A 462 1.20 23.36 22.18
C VAL A 462 0.94 22.06 22.92
N GLU A 463 1.59 21.89 24.07
CA GLU A 463 1.30 20.78 24.97
C GLU A 463 0.00 21.07 25.73
N ILE A 464 -0.87 20.06 25.82
CA ILE A 464 -2.16 20.16 26.52
C ILE A 464 -2.21 19.18 27.70
N THR A 465 -3.12 19.47 28.63
CA THR A 465 -3.41 18.61 29.77
C THR A 465 -4.50 17.59 29.44
N SER A 466 -4.73 16.62 30.36
CA SER A 466 -5.89 15.74 30.28
C SER A 466 -7.24 16.45 30.28
N ALA A 467 -7.30 17.68 30.80
CA ALA A 467 -8.49 18.54 30.68
C ALA A 467 -8.64 19.08 29.25
N GLY A 468 -7.53 19.49 28.63
CA GLY A 468 -7.53 19.98 27.24
C GLY A 468 -7.94 18.92 26.22
N ILE A 469 -7.51 17.64 26.39
CA ILE A 469 -7.98 16.58 25.49
C ILE A 469 -9.48 16.29 25.67
N ARG A 470 -10.02 16.36 26.90
CA ARG A 470 -11.47 16.23 27.11
C ARG A 470 -12.27 17.39 26.51
N GLU A 471 -11.75 18.62 26.59
CA GLU A 471 -12.34 19.78 25.91
C GLU A 471 -12.33 19.63 24.39
N SER A 472 -11.34 18.95 23.83
CA SER A 472 -11.20 18.72 22.39
C SER A 472 -12.22 17.73 21.82
N HIS A 473 -12.78 16.85 22.67
CA HIS A 473 -13.86 15.93 22.27
C HIS A 473 -15.24 16.58 22.48
N VAL A 474 -16.23 16.07 21.77
CA VAL A 474 -17.62 16.49 21.97
C VAL A 474 -18.04 16.25 23.42
N HIS A 475 -18.51 17.29 24.09
CA HIS A 475 -18.93 17.28 25.50
C HIS A 475 -20.23 18.08 25.67
N ASP A 476 -20.96 17.84 26.75
CA ASP A 476 -22.19 18.51 27.14
C ASP A 476 -23.34 18.45 26.14
N VAL A 477 -23.26 17.54 25.13
CA VAL A 477 -24.31 17.31 24.14
C VAL A 477 -24.48 15.82 23.87
N GLN A 478 -25.68 15.42 23.48
CA GLN A 478 -25.94 14.07 22.97
C GLN A 478 -25.85 14.05 21.43
N ILE A 479 -25.00 13.20 20.90
CA ILE A 479 -24.88 13.03 19.43
C ILE A 479 -26.16 12.37 18.91
N THR A 480 -26.90 13.05 18.06
CA THR A 480 -28.12 12.53 17.41
C THR A 480 -27.84 12.04 16.00
N LYS A 481 -26.75 12.50 15.38
CA LYS A 481 -26.28 12.07 14.06
C LYS A 481 -24.75 12.03 14.05
N GLU A 482 -24.17 10.87 13.86
CA GLU A 482 -22.72 10.68 13.78
C GLU A 482 -22.13 11.40 12.56
N ALA A 483 -20.96 12.02 12.74
CA ALA A 483 -20.15 12.52 11.65
C ALA A 483 -19.33 11.37 11.05
N PRO A 484 -19.07 11.37 9.72
CA PRO A 484 -18.35 10.27 9.07
C PRO A 484 -16.88 10.14 9.54
N ASN A 485 -16.31 11.18 10.10
CA ASN A 485 -14.91 11.31 10.53
C ASN A 485 -14.72 11.44 12.06
N TYR A 486 -15.81 11.38 12.84
CA TYR A 486 -15.76 11.43 14.29
C TYR A 486 -16.69 10.38 14.91
N ARG A 487 -16.15 9.63 15.88
CA ARG A 487 -16.93 8.72 16.74
C ARG A 487 -16.52 8.98 18.18
N ALA A 488 -17.48 9.14 19.07
CA ALA A 488 -17.22 9.08 20.49
C ALA A 488 -16.82 7.65 20.87
N GLU A 489 -15.76 7.51 21.67
CA GLU A 489 -15.30 6.22 22.22
C GLU A 489 -16.22 5.73 23.33
#